data_7b7ede7a228d05c02a23611818dced62
#
_entry.id   7b7ede7a228d05c02a23611818dced62
#
_cell.length_a   1.000
_cell.length_b   1.000
_cell.length_c   1.000
_cell.angle_alpha   90.00
_cell.angle_beta   90.00
_cell.angle_gamma   90.00
#
_symmetry.space_group_name_H-M   'P 1'
#
loop_
_entity.id
_entity.type
_entity.pdbx_description
1 polymer ?
#
loop_
_entity_poly.entity_id
_entity_poly.type
_entity_poly.pdbx_seq_one_letter_code
_entity_poly.pdbx_strand_id
1 'polypeptide(L)'
;MQPLDEVVDTSTAAAGLPAATPPASEATRVAERLGSARFRRDYGLKYAYVTGAMYRGIASKEMVVAMGRAGLMGFLGTGGLPLDRLRADIAFIQHELSAGQAYGMNLIANVGDPQTELRTARLFIEMGVPAIEASAFMQITPALVLYRAAGLVAAGDGVMSRTRILAKLSRPEVARAFMSPAPERIVQKLVADGSLTEEQARLLARVPMANDICVEADSGGHTDQGVALVMLSAIQRLRQELGLAPDTVRIGLAGGIGTPEAVAAAFIMGADFVLTGSINQCTVEAGTSDAAKDLLQDIDIQDTDYAPAGDMFEMGAKVQVLKKGVFFPARANRLYALYTQYDSMDQFPAPVREQLEDKYFKRPLADVWRETQDFFRGRGREDEIAKAEANPKHKMALRSEEHTSELQSH
;
A
#
# COMPACT_ATOMS: atom_id res chain seq x y z
N MET A 1 7.27 59.50 -33.68
CA MET A 1 7.79 60.51 -32.71
C MET A 1 7.95 59.78 -31.41
N GLN A 2 9.09 59.40 -31.30
CA GLN A 2 10.22 59.41 -30.40
C GLN A 2 10.02 58.81 -29.01
N PRO A 3 11.03 58.11 -28.57
CA PRO A 3 11.07 57.22 -27.41
C PRO A 3 11.66 57.90 -26.22
N LEU A 4 11.55 57.28 -25.06
CA LEU A 4 12.49 57.53 -23.94
C LEU A 4 12.77 56.23 -23.22
N ASP A 5 14.02 55.81 -23.39
CA ASP A 5 14.75 54.95 -22.51
C ASP A 5 14.98 55.68 -21.16
N GLU A 6 14.81 54.92 -20.07
CA GLU A 6 15.61 55.18 -18.89
C GLU A 6 15.85 53.84 -18.14
N VAL A 7 17.09 53.40 -18.28
CA VAL A 7 17.72 52.36 -17.51
C VAL A 7 18.00 52.92 -16.11
N VAL A 8 17.46 52.34 -15.10
CA VAL A 8 17.95 52.55 -13.72
C VAL A 8 18.50 51.23 -13.19
N ASP A 9 19.82 51.18 -13.23
CA ASP A 9 20.64 50.21 -12.50
C ASP A 9 20.61 50.56 -11.01
N THR A 10 20.16 49.61 -10.17
CA THR A 10 20.42 49.66 -8.71
C THR A 10 20.80 48.25 -8.22
N SER A 11 22.04 47.88 -8.47
CA SER A 11 22.73 46.87 -7.67
C SER A 11 23.06 47.41 -6.29
N THR A 12 22.30 47.02 -5.29
CA THR A 12 22.77 46.98 -3.89
C THR A 12 22.19 45.75 -3.22
N ALA A 13 23.05 44.75 -3.08
CA ALA A 13 22.79 43.58 -2.28
C ALA A 13 22.64 43.98 -0.81
N ALA A 14 21.43 44.03 -0.32
CA ALA A 14 21.12 44.01 1.09
C ALA A 14 20.91 42.52 1.48
N ALA A 15 21.83 42.00 2.29
CA ALA A 15 21.67 40.71 2.98
C ALA A 15 20.40 40.76 3.83
N GLY A 16 19.30 40.28 3.30
CA GLY A 16 18.03 40.17 4.00
C GLY A 16 18.13 39.12 5.09
N LEU A 17 17.86 39.51 6.33
CA LEU A 17 17.51 38.61 7.41
C LEU A 17 16.45 37.61 6.94
N PRO A 18 16.48 36.33 7.37
CA PRO A 18 15.44 35.36 6.99
C PRO A 18 14.09 35.94 7.41
N ALA A 19 13.20 36.08 6.44
CA ALA A 19 11.85 36.56 6.68
C ALA A 19 11.20 35.67 7.75
N ALA A 20 10.74 36.26 8.85
CA ALA A 20 10.05 35.57 9.91
C ALA A 20 8.83 34.85 9.28
N THR A 21 8.72 33.55 9.47
CA THR A 21 7.58 32.78 9.01
C THR A 21 6.30 33.40 9.55
N PRO A 22 5.33 33.76 8.70
CA PRO A 22 4.10 34.39 9.19
C PRO A 22 3.42 33.46 10.21
N PRO A 23 2.74 33.99 11.23
CA PRO A 23 2.08 33.19 12.24
C PRO A 23 1.05 32.27 11.56
N ALA A 24 1.02 30.98 11.96
CA ALA A 24 0.11 30.00 11.43
C ALA A 24 -1.34 30.51 11.50
N SER A 25 -2.08 30.34 10.40
CA SER A 25 -3.50 30.71 10.36
C SER A 25 -4.30 29.89 11.39
N GLU A 26 -5.47 30.36 11.78
CA GLU A 26 -6.37 29.62 12.67
C GLU A 26 -6.70 28.22 12.08
N ALA A 27 -6.95 28.15 10.77
CA ALA A 27 -7.18 26.89 10.06
C ALA A 27 -5.96 25.91 10.21
N THR A 28 -4.74 26.40 10.08
CA THR A 28 -3.53 25.60 10.30
C THR A 28 -3.47 25.04 11.72
N ARG A 29 -3.75 25.88 12.73
CA ARG A 29 -3.77 25.47 14.14
C ARG A 29 -4.86 24.45 14.46
N VAL A 30 -6.03 24.54 13.79
CA VAL A 30 -7.08 23.52 13.90
C VAL A 30 -6.64 22.22 13.27
N ALA A 31 -6.09 22.25 12.05
CA ALA A 31 -5.62 21.05 11.35
C ALA A 31 -4.53 20.30 12.15
N GLU A 32 -3.63 21.01 12.83
CA GLU A 32 -2.59 20.44 13.70
C GLU A 32 -3.17 19.72 14.93
N ARG A 33 -4.43 19.93 15.29
CA ARG A 33 -5.11 19.30 16.44
C ARG A 33 -5.99 18.12 16.05
N LEU A 34 -6.27 17.93 14.76
CA LEU A 34 -7.09 16.81 14.31
C LEU A 34 -6.41 15.46 14.55
N GLY A 35 -7.20 14.44 14.87
CA GLY A 35 -6.73 13.09 15.16
C GLY A 35 -5.91 12.97 16.46
N SER A 36 -5.21 11.85 16.60
CA SER A 36 -4.46 11.50 17.81
C SER A 36 -3.19 12.34 17.97
N ALA A 37 -3.11 13.09 19.08
CA ALA A 37 -1.87 13.79 19.46
C ALA A 37 -0.73 12.80 19.76
N ARG A 38 -1.04 11.61 20.26
CA ARG A 38 -0.06 10.54 20.50
C ARG A 38 0.51 10.01 19.19
N PHE A 39 -0.33 9.83 18.15
CA PHE A 39 0.13 9.43 16.81
C PHE A 39 1.14 10.44 16.27
N ARG A 40 0.80 11.73 16.28
CA ARG A 40 1.71 12.78 15.81
C ARG A 40 3.05 12.80 16.57
N ARG A 41 3.02 12.71 17.90
CA ARG A 41 4.25 12.67 18.71
C ARG A 41 5.11 11.45 18.44
N ASP A 42 4.48 10.29 18.35
CA ASP A 42 5.18 9.03 18.19
C ASP A 42 5.89 8.89 16.84
N TYR A 43 5.39 9.55 15.81
CA TYR A 43 5.99 9.60 14.46
C TYR A 43 6.70 10.94 14.16
N GLY A 44 6.60 11.94 15.03
CA GLY A 44 7.18 13.27 14.80
C GLY A 44 6.47 14.06 13.69
N LEU A 45 5.13 13.95 13.59
CA LEU A 45 4.34 14.53 12.50
C LEU A 45 3.66 15.83 12.91
N LYS A 46 3.56 16.72 11.91
CA LYS A 46 2.80 17.97 12.00
C LYS A 46 1.29 17.71 12.01
N TYR A 47 0.80 16.82 11.15
CA TYR A 47 -0.60 16.42 11.04
C TYR A 47 -0.75 14.91 11.23
N ALA A 48 -1.91 14.46 11.68
CA ALA A 48 -2.23 13.04 11.75
C ALA A 48 -2.64 12.50 10.35
N TYR A 49 -1.72 12.65 9.40
CA TYR A 49 -1.88 12.36 7.99
C TYR A 49 -0.64 11.65 7.44
N VAL A 50 -0.86 10.58 6.68
CA VAL A 50 0.21 9.81 6.03
C VAL A 50 -0.17 9.47 4.59
N THR A 51 0.83 9.28 3.71
CA THR A 51 0.62 8.70 2.38
C THR A 51 0.92 7.22 2.44
N GLY A 52 -0.06 6.41 2.04
CA GLY A 52 0.06 4.95 1.99
C GLY A 52 0.93 4.47 0.85
N ALA A 53 1.46 3.27 1.03
CA ALA A 53 2.20 2.60 -0.02
C ALA A 53 1.30 2.24 -1.21
N MET A 54 1.88 2.31 -2.40
CA MET A 54 1.26 1.85 -3.65
C MET A 54 2.27 0.98 -4.43
N TYR A 55 1.76 -0.10 -5.01
CA TYR A 55 2.55 -1.18 -5.64
C TYR A 55 3.60 -0.69 -6.64
N ARG A 56 4.71 -1.44 -6.78
CA ARG A 56 5.83 -1.19 -7.72
C ARG A 56 6.44 0.22 -7.67
N GLY A 57 6.44 0.85 -6.50
CA GLY A 57 7.02 2.18 -6.35
C GLY A 57 6.17 3.31 -6.93
N ILE A 58 4.86 3.10 -7.12
CA ILE A 58 3.93 4.20 -7.40
C ILE A 58 3.98 5.20 -6.23
N ALA A 59 3.92 4.73 -4.97
CA ALA A 59 4.40 5.52 -3.84
C ALA A 59 5.92 5.45 -3.84
N SER A 60 6.55 6.42 -4.47
CA SER A 60 7.99 6.45 -4.79
C SER A 60 8.84 6.89 -3.61
N LYS A 61 10.15 6.70 -3.71
CA LYS A 61 11.11 7.23 -2.74
C LYS A 61 11.10 8.76 -2.72
N GLU A 62 10.86 9.40 -3.87
CA GLU A 62 10.72 10.86 -4.00
C GLU A 62 9.49 11.36 -3.23
N MET A 63 8.36 10.66 -3.33
CA MET A 63 7.15 10.95 -2.56
C MET A 63 7.40 10.81 -1.05
N VAL A 64 8.06 9.74 -0.62
CA VAL A 64 8.41 9.53 0.78
C VAL A 64 9.29 10.66 1.31
N VAL A 65 10.29 11.09 0.53
CA VAL A 65 11.18 12.20 0.88
C VAL A 65 10.42 13.53 0.96
N ALA A 66 9.55 13.81 -0.03
CA ALA A 66 8.73 15.02 -0.03
C ALA A 66 7.84 15.10 1.22
N MET A 67 7.20 13.99 1.59
CA MET A 67 6.38 13.90 2.80
C MET A 67 7.21 14.11 4.06
N GLY A 68 8.36 13.46 4.21
CA GLY A 68 9.25 13.63 5.37
C GLY A 68 9.73 15.06 5.53
N ARG A 69 10.15 15.71 4.44
CA ARG A 69 10.55 17.12 4.43
C ARG A 69 9.42 18.10 4.79
N ALA A 70 8.18 17.72 4.48
CA ALA A 70 7.00 18.49 4.87
C ALA A 70 6.58 18.29 6.35
N GLY A 71 7.30 17.47 7.12
CA GLY A 71 6.93 17.11 8.49
C GLY A 71 5.76 16.13 8.56
N LEU A 72 5.61 15.32 7.52
CA LEU A 72 4.63 14.25 7.37
C LEU A 72 5.35 12.91 7.19
N MET A 73 4.61 11.85 6.86
CA MET A 73 5.17 10.53 6.62
C MET A 73 4.57 9.90 5.36
N GLY A 74 5.43 9.27 4.55
CA GLY A 74 5.03 8.41 3.45
C GLY A 74 5.59 7.00 3.63
N PHE A 75 4.91 6.02 3.03
CA PHE A 75 5.38 4.64 2.95
C PHE A 75 5.77 4.31 1.50
N LEU A 76 7.03 3.85 1.30
CA LEU A 76 7.50 3.38 -0.01
C LEU A 76 6.71 2.15 -0.44
N GLY A 77 6.25 2.13 -1.68
CA GLY A 77 5.57 0.98 -2.30
C GLY A 77 6.56 -0.10 -2.75
N THR A 78 6.83 -1.07 -1.90
CA THR A 78 7.89 -2.07 -2.11
C THR A 78 7.46 -3.31 -2.87
N GLY A 79 6.16 -3.60 -2.89
CA GLY A 79 5.63 -4.79 -3.57
C GLY A 79 6.06 -4.87 -5.03
N GLY A 80 6.60 -6.01 -5.46
CA GLY A 80 7.09 -6.22 -6.82
C GLY A 80 8.45 -5.60 -7.14
N LEU A 81 9.14 -4.98 -6.17
CA LEU A 81 10.50 -4.47 -6.34
C LEU A 81 11.55 -5.51 -5.88
N PRO A 82 12.66 -5.70 -6.60
CA PRO A 82 13.74 -6.58 -6.18
C PRO A 82 14.49 -6.01 -4.97
N LEU A 83 15.08 -6.89 -4.15
CA LEU A 83 15.73 -6.51 -2.88
C LEU A 83 16.86 -5.50 -3.05
N ASP A 84 17.65 -5.62 -4.12
CA ASP A 84 18.76 -4.67 -4.39
C ASP A 84 18.22 -3.26 -4.67
N ARG A 85 17.10 -3.16 -5.39
CA ARG A 85 16.42 -1.89 -5.61
C ARG A 85 15.87 -1.33 -4.29
N LEU A 86 15.26 -2.17 -3.45
CA LEU A 86 14.78 -1.76 -2.13
C LEU A 86 15.90 -1.23 -1.26
N ARG A 87 17.05 -1.91 -1.22
CA ARG A 87 18.23 -1.45 -0.49
C ARG A 87 18.69 -0.07 -0.94
N ALA A 88 18.77 0.15 -2.25
CA ALA A 88 19.15 1.44 -2.82
C ALA A 88 18.13 2.55 -2.49
N ASP A 89 16.84 2.25 -2.61
CA ASP A 89 15.77 3.23 -2.32
C ASP A 89 15.68 3.57 -0.83
N ILE A 90 15.89 2.60 0.08
CA ILE A 90 15.98 2.84 1.53
C ILE A 90 17.17 3.75 1.84
N ALA A 91 18.36 3.43 1.30
CA ALA A 91 19.57 4.24 1.51
C ALA A 91 19.38 5.68 1.00
N PHE A 92 18.74 5.86 -0.15
CA PHE A 92 18.39 7.17 -0.67
C PHE A 92 17.48 7.95 0.29
N ILE A 93 16.38 7.33 0.76
CA ILE A 93 15.43 7.98 1.69
C ILE A 93 16.15 8.37 3.00
N GLN A 94 16.98 7.48 3.56
CA GLN A 94 17.72 7.75 4.79
C GLN A 94 18.74 8.90 4.63
N HIS A 95 19.38 8.99 3.47
CA HIS A 95 20.28 10.10 3.14
C HIS A 95 19.52 11.43 3.08
N GLU A 96 18.40 11.46 2.35
CA GLU A 96 17.60 12.67 2.14
C GLU A 96 16.84 13.15 3.41
N LEU A 97 16.52 12.21 4.32
CA LEU A 97 15.81 12.45 5.59
C LEU A 97 16.74 12.30 6.81
N SER A 98 18.00 12.71 6.67
CA SER A 98 19.05 12.53 7.69
C SER A 98 18.85 13.32 8.98
N ALA A 99 17.92 14.28 9.03
CA ALA A 99 17.59 15.04 10.24
C ALA A 99 16.51 14.36 11.12
N GLY A 100 16.23 13.07 10.92
CA GLY A 100 15.29 12.30 11.73
C GLY A 100 13.82 12.45 11.33
N GLN A 101 13.54 12.91 10.10
CA GLN A 101 12.18 12.99 9.57
C GLN A 101 11.57 11.60 9.42
N ALA A 102 10.24 11.53 9.54
CA ALA A 102 9.49 10.28 9.47
C ALA A 102 9.44 9.69 8.06
N TYR A 103 9.60 8.38 7.97
CA TYR A 103 9.40 7.60 6.74
C TYR A 103 9.06 6.15 7.11
N GLY A 104 8.50 5.42 6.15
CA GLY A 104 8.21 4.00 6.31
C GLY A 104 8.31 3.23 5.00
N MET A 105 8.25 1.92 5.13
CA MET A 105 8.29 0.96 4.01
C MET A 105 7.05 0.08 4.04
N ASN A 106 6.56 -0.31 2.89
CA ASN A 106 5.53 -1.33 2.83
C ASN A 106 6.14 -2.73 3.07
N LEU A 107 5.52 -3.52 3.92
CA LEU A 107 5.71 -4.97 3.96
C LEU A 107 4.42 -5.61 3.49
N ILE A 108 4.46 -6.24 2.32
CA ILE A 108 3.30 -6.90 1.73
C ILE A 108 3.34 -8.40 1.99
N ALA A 109 2.19 -8.98 2.34
CA ALA A 109 2.06 -10.42 2.45
C ALA A 109 2.35 -11.10 1.12
N ASN A 110 3.14 -12.16 1.15
CA ASN A 110 3.45 -12.96 -0.03
C ASN A 110 3.16 -14.44 0.22
N VAL A 111 1.90 -14.81 0.02
CA VAL A 111 1.44 -16.20 0.25
C VAL A 111 2.14 -17.19 -0.70
N GLY A 112 2.43 -16.77 -1.93
CA GLY A 112 3.11 -17.59 -2.94
C GLY A 112 4.61 -17.76 -2.70
N ASP A 113 5.26 -16.78 -2.03
CA ASP A 113 6.68 -16.84 -1.67
C ASP A 113 6.95 -16.23 -0.29
N PRO A 114 6.64 -16.95 0.80
CA PRO A 114 6.90 -16.49 2.17
C PRO A 114 8.39 -16.20 2.45
N GLN A 115 9.29 -16.77 1.67
CA GLN A 115 10.74 -16.52 1.82
C GLN A 115 11.11 -15.11 1.34
N THR A 116 10.48 -14.60 0.29
CA THR A 116 10.68 -13.22 -0.16
C THR A 116 10.14 -12.23 0.88
N GLU A 117 8.97 -12.48 1.47
CA GLU A 117 8.44 -11.68 2.59
C GLU A 117 9.44 -11.64 3.77
N LEU A 118 9.97 -12.79 4.16
CA LEU A 118 10.94 -12.91 5.25
C LEU A 118 12.25 -12.18 4.94
N ARG A 119 12.79 -12.32 3.72
CA ARG A 119 14.00 -11.60 3.29
C ARG A 119 13.78 -10.08 3.30
N THR A 120 12.60 -9.62 2.88
CA THR A 120 12.24 -8.20 2.91
C THR A 120 12.20 -7.66 4.34
N ALA A 121 11.55 -8.38 5.26
CA ALA A 121 11.52 -7.98 6.67
C ALA A 121 12.92 -7.94 7.30
N ARG A 122 13.79 -8.91 6.99
CA ARG A 122 15.19 -8.91 7.45
C ARG A 122 15.99 -7.73 6.89
N LEU A 123 15.78 -7.38 5.61
CA LEU A 123 16.39 -6.19 5.02
C LEU A 123 15.97 -4.92 5.77
N PHE A 124 14.68 -4.78 6.11
CA PHE A 124 14.18 -3.64 6.87
C PHE A 124 14.79 -3.55 8.28
N ILE A 125 14.94 -4.69 8.95
CA ILE A 125 15.61 -4.77 10.25
C ILE A 125 17.08 -4.37 10.12
N GLU A 126 17.81 -4.95 9.16
CA GLU A 126 19.22 -4.66 8.90
C GLU A 126 19.47 -3.19 8.62
N MET A 127 18.61 -2.56 7.82
CA MET A 127 18.73 -1.16 7.46
C MET A 127 18.11 -0.19 8.48
N GLY A 128 17.59 -0.68 9.60
CA GLY A 128 17.02 0.16 10.66
C GLY A 128 15.77 0.93 10.23
N VAL A 129 14.92 0.36 9.38
CA VAL A 129 13.67 0.99 8.94
C VAL A 129 12.76 1.22 10.15
N PRO A 130 12.33 2.46 10.45
CA PRO A 130 11.64 2.78 11.71
C PRO A 130 10.16 2.40 11.71
N ALA A 131 9.52 2.31 10.55
CA ALA A 131 8.10 1.99 10.43
C ALA A 131 7.79 1.15 9.20
N ILE A 132 6.88 0.20 9.34
CA ILE A 132 6.31 -0.53 8.21
C ILE A 132 4.81 -0.33 8.13
N GLU A 133 4.29 -0.27 6.89
CA GLU A 133 2.89 -0.48 6.55
C GLU A 133 2.72 -1.95 6.16
N ALA A 134 2.06 -2.73 7.02
CA ALA A 134 1.77 -4.14 6.75
C ALA A 134 0.47 -4.24 5.93
N SER A 135 0.55 -4.72 4.69
CA SER A 135 -0.57 -4.78 3.75
C SER A 135 -0.85 -6.19 3.26
N ALA A 136 -2.11 -6.48 2.96
CA ALA A 136 -2.60 -7.75 2.42
C ALA A 136 -2.38 -8.97 3.33
N PHE A 137 -2.06 -8.77 4.59
CA PHE A 137 -1.93 -9.87 5.56
C PHE A 137 -3.32 -10.36 6.00
N MET A 138 -3.55 -11.65 5.83
CA MET A 138 -4.75 -12.33 6.37
C MET A 138 -4.46 -12.99 7.72
N GLN A 139 -3.20 -13.08 8.11
CA GLN A 139 -2.73 -13.66 9.39
C GLN A 139 -1.37 -13.10 9.77
N ILE A 140 -0.98 -13.25 11.01
CA ILE A 140 0.37 -12.90 11.48
C ILE A 140 1.37 -13.93 10.93
N THR A 141 2.48 -13.44 10.37
CA THR A 141 3.54 -14.26 9.77
C THR A 141 4.86 -14.16 10.56
N PRO A 142 5.81 -15.10 10.37
CA PRO A 142 7.13 -15.00 10.97
C PRO A 142 7.87 -13.70 10.65
N ALA A 143 7.71 -13.17 9.45
CA ALA A 143 8.31 -11.89 9.03
C ALA A 143 7.84 -10.71 9.87
N LEU A 144 6.51 -10.61 10.10
CA LEU A 144 5.92 -9.59 10.99
C LEU A 144 6.41 -9.74 12.42
N VAL A 145 6.49 -10.97 12.94
CA VAL A 145 6.94 -11.23 14.31
C VAL A 145 8.40 -10.83 14.49
N LEU A 146 9.27 -11.14 13.53
CA LEU A 146 10.68 -10.75 13.57
C LEU A 146 10.84 -9.23 13.53
N TYR A 147 10.14 -8.53 12.62
CA TYR A 147 10.21 -7.08 12.56
C TYR A 147 9.69 -6.44 13.86
N ARG A 148 8.57 -6.95 14.40
CA ARG A 148 8.04 -6.47 15.68
C ARG A 148 9.05 -6.63 16.81
N ALA A 149 9.62 -7.82 16.95
CA ALA A 149 10.58 -8.17 17.99
C ALA A 149 11.85 -7.31 17.94
N ALA A 150 12.36 -7.03 16.75
CA ALA A 150 13.59 -6.25 16.56
C ALA A 150 13.50 -4.82 17.14
N GLY A 151 12.29 -4.26 17.24
CA GLY A 151 12.06 -2.94 17.80
C GLY A 151 11.70 -2.89 19.28
N LEU A 152 11.45 -4.05 19.92
CA LEU A 152 11.00 -4.06 21.32
C LEU A 152 12.17 -4.00 22.28
N VAL A 153 12.02 -3.16 23.33
CA VAL A 153 12.96 -3.05 24.45
C VAL A 153 12.19 -2.95 25.76
N ALA A 154 12.75 -3.52 26.82
CA ALA A 154 12.23 -3.35 28.15
C ALA A 154 12.39 -1.88 28.61
N ALA A 155 11.38 -1.30 29.24
CA ALA A 155 11.37 0.07 29.73
C ALA A 155 10.69 0.13 31.10
N GLY A 156 11.46 -0.03 32.17
CA GLY A 156 10.92 -0.26 33.51
C GLY A 156 10.02 -1.49 33.52
N ASP A 157 8.83 -1.35 34.05
CA ASP A 157 7.82 -2.41 34.06
C ASP A 157 7.07 -2.55 32.72
N GLY A 158 7.34 -1.68 31.75
CA GLY A 158 6.68 -1.62 30.44
C GLY A 158 7.53 -2.21 29.30
N VAL A 159 6.99 -2.09 28.11
CA VAL A 159 7.67 -2.42 26.84
C VAL A 159 7.61 -1.18 25.95
N MET A 160 8.75 -0.74 25.44
CA MET A 160 8.85 0.33 24.48
C MET A 160 9.11 -0.25 23.08
N SER A 161 8.49 0.34 22.06
CA SER A 161 8.72 -0.01 20.67
C SER A 161 9.52 1.09 19.96
N ARG A 162 10.70 0.75 19.46
CA ARG A 162 11.54 1.63 18.63
C ARG A 162 11.12 1.61 17.17
N THR A 163 10.55 0.49 16.72
CA THR A 163 9.96 0.36 15.39
C THR A 163 8.44 0.30 15.51
N ARG A 164 7.74 0.62 14.42
CA ARG A 164 6.27 0.66 14.41
C ARG A 164 5.71 -0.18 13.28
N ILE A 165 4.59 -0.84 13.56
CA ILE A 165 3.76 -1.50 12.56
C ILE A 165 2.44 -0.77 12.46
N LEU A 166 2.16 -0.20 11.29
CA LEU A 166 0.85 0.27 10.87
C LEU A 166 0.24 -0.84 10.00
N ALA A 167 -0.80 -1.52 10.52
CA ALA A 167 -1.46 -2.59 9.79
C ALA A 167 -2.62 -2.02 8.96
N LYS A 168 -2.52 -2.09 7.64
CA LYS A 168 -3.58 -1.69 6.70
C LYS A 168 -4.45 -2.91 6.39
N LEU A 169 -5.73 -2.83 6.73
CA LEU A 169 -6.64 -3.98 6.69
C LEU A 169 -8.11 -3.57 6.54
N SER A 170 -8.92 -4.51 6.03
CA SER A 170 -10.35 -4.35 5.76
C SER A 170 -11.25 -5.28 6.60
N ARG A 171 -10.67 -6.17 7.44
CA ARG A 171 -11.41 -7.26 8.10
C ARG A 171 -11.24 -7.28 9.61
N PRO A 172 -12.34 -7.39 10.39
CA PRO A 172 -12.26 -7.43 11.86
C PRO A 172 -11.45 -8.60 12.42
N GLU A 173 -11.51 -9.79 11.79
CA GLU A 173 -10.73 -10.94 12.21
C GLU A 173 -9.23 -10.74 12.07
N VAL A 174 -8.81 -10.04 11.01
CA VAL A 174 -7.40 -9.66 10.81
C VAL A 174 -7.01 -8.57 11.81
N ALA A 175 -7.88 -7.58 12.04
CA ALA A 175 -7.66 -6.54 13.04
C ALA A 175 -7.46 -7.16 14.44
N ARG A 176 -8.26 -8.15 14.83
CA ARG A 176 -8.11 -8.87 16.10
C ARG A 176 -6.73 -9.49 16.22
N ALA A 177 -6.21 -10.12 15.17
CA ALA A 177 -4.87 -10.71 15.17
C ALA A 177 -3.77 -9.65 15.38
N PHE A 178 -3.88 -8.49 14.74
CA PHE A 178 -2.92 -7.39 14.90
C PHE A 178 -3.07 -6.63 16.23
N MET A 179 -4.24 -6.62 16.83
CA MET A 179 -4.51 -6.07 18.18
C MET A 179 -4.11 -7.02 19.31
N SER A 180 -3.74 -8.25 18.99
CA SER A 180 -3.32 -9.28 19.96
C SER A 180 -1.79 -9.40 19.98
N PRO A 181 -1.20 -9.99 21.03
CA PRO A 181 0.19 -10.40 21.03
C PRO A 181 0.51 -11.39 19.92
N ALA A 182 1.81 -11.53 19.61
CA ALA A 182 2.28 -12.47 18.60
C ALA A 182 1.80 -13.90 18.90
N PRO A 183 1.36 -14.67 17.87
CA PRO A 183 0.92 -16.05 18.07
C PRO A 183 2.04 -16.91 18.65
N GLU A 184 1.78 -17.53 19.80
CA GLU A 184 2.76 -18.30 20.57
C GLU A 184 3.47 -19.37 19.73
N ARG A 185 2.72 -20.09 18.89
CA ARG A 185 3.30 -21.10 17.99
C ARG A 185 4.39 -20.54 17.06
N ILE A 186 4.21 -19.31 16.55
CA ILE A 186 5.20 -18.67 15.70
C ILE A 186 6.42 -18.25 16.52
N VAL A 187 6.19 -17.65 17.68
CA VAL A 187 7.25 -17.21 18.60
C VAL A 187 8.12 -18.39 19.01
N GLN A 188 7.51 -19.49 19.48
CA GLN A 188 8.23 -20.69 19.90
C GLN A 188 9.08 -21.29 18.78
N LYS A 189 8.55 -21.33 17.54
CA LYS A 189 9.32 -21.79 16.40
C LYS A 189 10.53 -20.91 16.11
N LEU A 190 10.37 -19.57 16.16
CA LEU A 190 11.44 -18.61 15.91
C LEU A 190 12.49 -18.60 17.03
N VAL A 191 12.11 -18.93 18.27
CA VAL A 191 13.06 -19.14 19.37
C VAL A 191 13.84 -20.44 19.15
N ALA A 192 13.14 -21.53 18.81
CA ALA A 192 13.74 -22.82 18.59
C ALA A 192 14.77 -22.84 17.42
N ASP A 193 14.53 -22.05 16.38
CA ASP A 193 15.47 -21.90 15.25
C ASP A 193 16.54 -20.79 15.46
N GLY A 194 16.55 -20.14 16.62
CA GLY A 194 17.51 -19.10 16.99
C GLY A 194 17.27 -17.74 16.34
N SER A 195 16.14 -17.53 15.66
CA SER A 195 15.77 -16.24 15.05
C SER A 195 15.28 -15.21 16.07
N LEU A 196 14.80 -15.65 17.24
CA LEU A 196 14.40 -14.83 18.38
C LEU A 196 15.12 -15.29 19.66
N THR A 197 15.39 -14.33 20.53
CA THR A 197 15.82 -14.62 21.91
C THR A 197 14.60 -14.84 22.83
N GLU A 198 14.82 -15.52 23.96
CA GLU A 198 13.81 -15.68 25.02
C GLU A 198 13.33 -14.33 25.58
N GLU A 199 14.20 -13.33 25.62
CA GLU A 199 13.82 -11.99 26.05
C GLU A 199 12.85 -11.33 25.05
N GLN A 200 13.15 -11.40 23.76
CA GLN A 200 12.24 -10.90 22.71
C GLN A 200 10.89 -11.62 22.76
N ALA A 201 10.87 -12.93 22.99
CA ALA A 201 9.64 -13.71 23.14
C ALA A 201 8.79 -13.19 24.32
N ARG A 202 9.43 -12.93 25.49
CA ARG A 202 8.73 -12.35 26.66
C ARG A 202 8.18 -10.96 26.39
N LEU A 203 8.90 -10.12 25.65
CA LEU A 203 8.42 -8.78 25.27
C LEU A 203 7.24 -8.83 24.28
N LEU A 204 7.30 -9.71 23.29
CA LEU A 204 6.22 -9.94 22.32
C LEU A 204 4.90 -10.36 22.97
N ALA A 205 4.95 -11.15 24.04
CA ALA A 205 3.75 -11.60 24.77
C ALA A 205 3.02 -10.46 25.50
N ARG A 206 3.64 -9.28 25.65
CA ARG A 206 3.14 -8.17 26.46
C ARG A 206 2.56 -7.01 25.62
N VAL A 207 2.69 -7.07 24.31
CA VAL A 207 2.29 -5.98 23.41
C VAL A 207 1.53 -6.49 22.20
N PRO A 208 0.57 -5.74 21.65
CA PRO A 208 -0.05 -6.06 20.36
C PRO A 208 0.97 -6.12 19.24
N MET A 209 0.64 -6.84 18.18
CA MET A 209 1.46 -6.90 16.97
C MET A 209 1.57 -5.54 16.26
N ALA A 210 0.48 -4.77 16.20
CA ALA A 210 0.48 -3.45 15.60
C ALA A 210 0.49 -2.32 16.65
N ASN A 211 1.10 -1.20 16.30
CA ASN A 211 0.97 0.08 17.00
C ASN A 211 -0.26 0.85 16.51
N ASP A 212 -0.54 0.70 15.21
CA ASP A 212 -1.58 1.42 14.51
C ASP A 212 -2.31 0.47 13.55
N ILE A 213 -3.62 0.66 13.43
CA ILE A 213 -4.43 0.01 12.41
C ILE A 213 -5.00 1.08 11.50
N CYS A 214 -4.79 0.92 10.20
CA CYS A 214 -5.46 1.70 9.19
C CYS A 214 -6.59 0.86 8.59
N VAL A 215 -7.82 1.26 8.85
CA VAL A 215 -9.00 0.64 8.25
C VAL A 215 -9.05 1.06 6.79
N GLU A 216 -8.88 0.12 5.88
CA GLU A 216 -8.91 0.37 4.44
C GLU A 216 -10.30 0.09 3.88
N ALA A 217 -11.05 1.16 3.65
CA ALA A 217 -12.31 1.10 2.95
C ALA A 217 -12.11 1.04 1.42
N ASP A 218 -13.19 1.03 0.68
CA ASP A 218 -13.14 0.96 -0.78
C ASP A 218 -12.29 2.08 -1.39
N SER A 219 -11.39 1.70 -2.30
CA SER A 219 -10.42 2.61 -2.92
C SER A 219 -9.83 2.00 -4.18
N GLY A 220 -9.05 2.79 -4.93
CA GLY A 220 -8.29 2.32 -6.09
C GLY A 220 -7.31 1.20 -5.74
N GLY A 221 -7.20 0.22 -6.62
CA GLY A 221 -6.46 -1.02 -6.41
C GLY A 221 -7.30 -2.15 -5.81
N HIS A 222 -6.63 -3.13 -5.19
CA HIS A 222 -7.33 -4.26 -4.53
C HIS A 222 -8.29 -3.75 -3.45
N THR A 223 -9.52 -4.29 -3.44
CA THR A 223 -10.56 -3.83 -2.54
C THR A 223 -11.54 -4.93 -2.16
N ASP A 224 -11.94 -4.93 -0.89
CA ASP A 224 -13.08 -5.71 -0.38
C ASP A 224 -14.41 -4.91 -0.50
N GLN A 225 -14.41 -3.75 -1.15
CA GLN A 225 -15.56 -2.86 -1.33
C GLN A 225 -16.19 -2.43 0.00
N GLY A 226 -15.38 -2.28 1.03
CA GLY A 226 -15.85 -1.94 2.38
C GLY A 226 -16.32 -0.50 2.51
N VAL A 227 -17.37 -0.29 3.28
CA VAL A 227 -17.93 1.04 3.56
C VAL A 227 -17.21 1.66 4.76
N ALA A 228 -16.55 2.78 4.56
CA ALA A 228 -15.69 3.45 5.56
C ALA A 228 -16.37 3.67 6.91
N LEU A 229 -17.62 4.20 6.89
CA LEU A 229 -18.40 4.49 8.09
C LEU A 229 -18.66 3.23 8.95
N VAL A 230 -18.98 2.12 8.29
CA VAL A 230 -19.30 0.85 8.97
C VAL A 230 -18.01 0.20 9.51
N MET A 231 -16.98 0.17 8.69
CA MET A 231 -15.73 -0.52 9.01
C MET A 231 -14.97 0.16 10.16
N LEU A 232 -14.82 1.49 10.12
CA LEU A 232 -14.14 2.23 11.18
C LEU A 232 -14.81 1.99 12.53
N SER A 233 -16.15 2.11 12.58
CA SER A 233 -16.92 1.87 13.81
C SER A 233 -16.80 0.43 14.32
N ALA A 234 -16.77 -0.56 13.41
CA ALA A 234 -16.61 -1.97 13.78
C ALA A 234 -15.25 -2.25 14.41
N ILE A 235 -14.17 -1.71 13.82
CA ILE A 235 -12.80 -1.90 14.33
C ILE A 235 -12.58 -1.13 15.65
N GLN A 236 -13.15 0.06 15.81
CA GLN A 236 -13.12 0.79 17.08
C GLN A 236 -13.83 0.03 18.20
N ARG A 237 -14.97 -0.59 17.91
CA ARG A 237 -15.70 -1.45 18.85
C ARG A 237 -14.90 -2.68 19.23
N LEU A 238 -14.25 -3.33 18.26
CA LEU A 238 -13.37 -4.46 18.49
C LEU A 238 -12.23 -4.11 19.47
N ARG A 239 -11.59 -2.93 19.31
CA ARG A 239 -10.58 -2.44 20.26
C ARG A 239 -11.14 -2.35 21.70
N GLN A 240 -12.37 -1.82 21.84
CA GLN A 240 -13.05 -1.73 23.14
C GLN A 240 -13.36 -3.12 23.73
N GLU A 241 -13.87 -4.05 22.91
CA GLU A 241 -14.13 -5.44 23.32
C GLU A 241 -12.88 -6.16 23.82
N LEU A 242 -11.72 -5.85 23.25
CA LEU A 242 -10.42 -6.38 23.65
C LEU A 242 -9.85 -5.67 24.90
N GLY A 243 -10.55 -4.67 25.45
CA GLY A 243 -10.09 -3.89 26.60
C GLY A 243 -8.84 -3.04 26.35
N LEU A 244 -8.54 -2.74 25.09
CA LEU A 244 -7.36 -1.96 24.74
C LEU A 244 -7.64 -0.45 24.85
N ALA A 245 -6.74 0.26 25.53
CA ALA A 245 -6.81 1.72 25.56
C ALA A 245 -6.56 2.32 24.16
N PRO A 246 -7.16 3.47 23.83
CA PRO A 246 -6.99 4.13 22.53
C PRO A 246 -5.52 4.32 22.11
N ASP A 247 -4.66 4.65 23.06
CA ASP A 247 -3.23 4.87 22.81
C ASP A 247 -2.40 3.58 22.70
N THR A 248 -2.97 2.42 23.02
CA THR A 248 -2.30 1.11 22.86
C THR A 248 -2.25 0.68 21.41
N VAL A 249 -3.39 0.78 20.71
CA VAL A 249 -3.50 0.60 19.26
C VAL A 249 -4.41 1.71 18.72
N ARG A 250 -3.86 2.60 17.94
CA ARG A 250 -4.62 3.70 17.33
C ARG A 250 -5.26 3.23 16.02
N ILE A 251 -6.41 3.80 15.68
CA ILE A 251 -7.19 3.38 14.52
C ILE A 251 -7.41 4.57 13.58
N GLY A 252 -6.82 4.50 12.41
CA GLY A 252 -7.00 5.45 11.32
C GLY A 252 -7.90 4.92 10.22
N LEU A 253 -8.16 5.77 9.24
CA LEU A 253 -9.03 5.47 8.10
C LEU A 253 -8.33 5.76 6.77
N ALA A 254 -8.49 4.84 5.83
CA ALA A 254 -8.13 4.98 4.41
C ALA A 254 -9.30 4.53 3.54
N GLY A 255 -9.23 4.86 2.26
CA GLY A 255 -10.31 4.58 1.29
C GLY A 255 -11.36 5.68 1.26
N GLY A 256 -11.59 6.25 0.07
CA GLY A 256 -12.51 7.37 -0.11
C GLY A 256 -12.03 8.71 0.49
N ILE A 257 -10.79 8.81 0.97
CA ILE A 257 -10.22 10.03 1.54
C ILE A 257 -9.58 10.86 0.41
N GLY A 258 -10.42 11.48 -0.40
CA GLY A 258 -9.99 12.26 -1.57
C GLY A 258 -10.28 13.76 -1.46
N THR A 259 -11.04 14.20 -0.47
CA THR A 259 -11.44 15.61 -0.29
C THR A 259 -11.23 16.07 1.15
N PRO A 260 -11.12 17.39 1.40
CA PRO A 260 -11.05 17.93 2.77
C PRO A 260 -12.25 17.52 3.64
N GLU A 261 -13.44 17.42 3.05
CA GLU A 261 -14.67 17.01 3.74
C GLU A 261 -14.58 15.55 4.20
N ALA A 262 -14.05 14.66 3.36
CA ALA A 262 -13.84 13.26 3.71
C ALA A 262 -12.81 13.12 4.87
N VAL A 263 -11.75 13.93 4.86
CA VAL A 263 -10.79 14.01 5.97
C VAL A 263 -11.48 14.47 7.26
N ALA A 264 -12.27 15.55 7.19
CA ALA A 264 -13.01 16.07 8.33
C ALA A 264 -13.99 15.01 8.89
N ALA A 265 -14.73 14.33 8.01
CA ALA A 265 -15.66 13.27 8.39
C ALA A 265 -14.94 12.12 9.11
N ALA A 266 -13.78 11.69 8.63
CA ALA A 266 -12.98 10.66 9.27
C ALA A 266 -12.60 11.02 10.71
N PHE A 267 -12.16 12.25 10.93
CA PHE A 267 -11.82 12.72 12.29
C PHE A 267 -13.04 12.91 13.19
N ILE A 268 -14.17 13.38 12.65
CA ILE A 268 -15.44 13.46 13.39
C ILE A 268 -15.90 12.06 13.86
N MET A 269 -15.67 11.05 13.03
CA MET A 269 -15.94 9.65 13.39
C MET A 269 -14.95 9.06 14.39
N GLY A 270 -13.93 9.81 14.81
CA GLY A 270 -12.94 9.39 15.79
C GLY A 270 -11.77 8.60 15.20
N ALA A 271 -11.45 8.80 13.92
CA ALA A 271 -10.18 8.30 13.38
C ALA A 271 -8.99 8.98 14.07
N ASP A 272 -8.00 8.20 14.48
CA ASP A 272 -6.77 8.69 15.09
C ASP A 272 -5.84 9.36 14.07
N PHE A 273 -5.91 8.93 12.81
CA PHE A 273 -5.17 9.47 11.65
C PHE A 273 -5.90 9.13 10.35
N VAL A 274 -5.52 9.76 9.26
CA VAL A 274 -5.98 9.42 7.91
C VAL A 274 -4.81 9.04 7.02
N LEU A 275 -5.09 8.15 6.08
CA LEU A 275 -4.13 7.69 5.08
C LEU A 275 -4.73 7.85 3.69
N THR A 276 -3.97 8.45 2.77
CA THR A 276 -4.36 8.60 1.36
C THR A 276 -3.49 7.74 0.45
N GLY A 277 -4.07 7.26 -0.63
CA GLY A 277 -3.40 6.46 -1.66
C GLY A 277 -3.68 7.01 -3.05
N SER A 278 -4.86 6.71 -3.61
CA SER A 278 -5.19 6.94 -5.02
C SER A 278 -4.99 8.40 -5.48
N ILE A 279 -5.33 9.39 -4.67
CA ILE A 279 -5.14 10.81 -5.01
C ILE A 279 -3.66 11.18 -5.19
N ASN A 280 -2.75 10.44 -4.54
CA ASN A 280 -1.32 10.72 -4.62
C ASN A 280 -0.70 10.26 -5.95
N GLN A 281 -1.40 9.44 -6.73
CA GLN A 281 -0.91 8.95 -8.02
C GLN A 281 -0.72 10.08 -9.06
N CYS A 282 -1.46 11.20 -8.90
CA CYS A 282 -1.38 12.35 -9.80
C CYS A 282 -0.26 13.32 -9.40
N THR A 283 0.44 13.11 -8.27
CA THR A 283 1.52 14.01 -7.87
C THR A 283 2.76 13.84 -8.74
N VAL A 284 3.58 14.88 -8.79
CA VAL A 284 4.84 14.87 -9.56
C VAL A 284 5.77 13.74 -9.07
N GLU A 285 5.79 13.51 -7.77
CA GLU A 285 6.65 12.53 -7.11
C GLU A 285 6.19 11.08 -7.30
N ALA A 286 4.93 10.84 -7.68
CA ALA A 286 4.44 9.48 -7.88
C ALA A 286 5.18 8.77 -9.02
N GLY A 287 5.48 7.49 -8.84
CA GLY A 287 6.09 6.62 -9.85
C GLY A 287 5.12 6.18 -10.97
N THR A 288 3.94 6.78 -11.04
CA THR A 288 2.96 6.59 -12.12
C THR A 288 3.45 7.29 -13.39
N SER A 289 3.20 6.71 -14.56
CA SER A 289 3.55 7.36 -15.84
C SER A 289 2.75 8.65 -16.05
N ASP A 290 3.32 9.62 -16.78
CA ASP A 290 2.66 10.89 -17.06
C ASP A 290 1.32 10.69 -17.78
N ALA A 291 1.26 9.77 -18.75
CA ALA A 291 0.01 9.42 -19.42
C ALA A 291 -1.08 8.91 -18.47
N ALA A 292 -0.70 8.12 -17.45
CA ALA A 292 -1.65 7.66 -16.44
C ALA A 292 -2.05 8.80 -15.47
N LYS A 293 -1.12 9.71 -15.12
CA LYS A 293 -1.43 10.92 -14.34
C LYS A 293 -2.42 11.82 -15.07
N ASP A 294 -2.23 12.02 -16.37
CA ASP A 294 -3.12 12.83 -17.22
C ASP A 294 -4.55 12.25 -17.26
N LEU A 295 -4.68 10.92 -17.32
CA LEU A 295 -5.99 10.27 -17.25
C LEU A 295 -6.62 10.39 -15.86
N LEU A 296 -5.83 10.21 -14.81
CA LEU A 296 -6.33 10.19 -13.43
C LEU A 296 -6.74 11.57 -12.93
N GLN A 297 -6.09 12.66 -13.38
CA GLN A 297 -6.44 14.02 -12.96
C GLN A 297 -7.81 14.48 -13.49
N ASP A 298 -8.30 13.86 -14.56
CA ASP A 298 -9.55 14.24 -15.25
C ASP A 298 -10.76 13.38 -14.86
N ILE A 299 -10.62 12.53 -13.81
CA ILE A 299 -11.70 11.62 -13.39
C ILE A 299 -12.52 12.18 -12.23
N ASP A 300 -13.77 11.76 -12.23
CA ASP A 300 -14.70 11.92 -11.12
C ASP A 300 -15.03 10.54 -10.50
N ILE A 301 -15.79 10.54 -9.43
CA ILE A 301 -16.19 9.34 -8.67
C ILE A 301 -16.85 8.26 -9.55
N GLN A 302 -17.64 8.68 -10.57
CA GLN A 302 -18.32 7.78 -11.50
C GLN A 302 -17.39 7.21 -12.60
N ASP A 303 -16.16 7.67 -12.69
CA ASP A 303 -15.21 7.29 -13.73
C ASP A 303 -14.34 6.08 -13.35
N THR A 304 -14.65 5.45 -12.23
CA THR A 304 -14.06 4.19 -11.78
C THR A 304 -15.03 3.02 -11.94
N ASP A 305 -14.50 1.80 -11.97
CA ASP A 305 -15.28 0.56 -12.01
C ASP A 305 -14.48 -0.57 -11.36
N TYR A 306 -15.13 -1.69 -11.09
CA TYR A 306 -14.49 -2.88 -10.54
C TYR A 306 -14.16 -3.87 -11.63
N ALA A 307 -12.99 -4.46 -11.53
CA ALA A 307 -12.52 -5.53 -12.39
C ALA A 307 -11.94 -6.67 -11.55
N PRO A 308 -11.84 -7.90 -12.07
CA PRO A 308 -11.06 -8.94 -11.42
C PRO A 308 -9.59 -8.52 -11.35
N ALA A 309 -8.97 -8.76 -10.20
CA ALA A 309 -7.53 -8.56 -10.01
C ALA A 309 -6.76 -9.59 -10.84
N GLY A 310 -5.80 -9.14 -11.66
CA GLY A 310 -5.03 -10.04 -12.52
C GLY A 310 -4.23 -11.07 -11.73
N ASP A 311 -3.57 -10.66 -10.68
CA ASP A 311 -2.74 -11.49 -9.80
C ASP A 311 -3.54 -12.45 -8.88
N MET A 312 -4.84 -12.25 -8.77
CA MET A 312 -5.76 -13.05 -7.95
C MET A 312 -7.02 -13.45 -8.74
N PHE A 313 -6.88 -13.64 -10.04
CA PHE A 313 -7.98 -13.82 -10.97
C PHE A 313 -8.84 -15.04 -10.63
N GLU A 314 -8.22 -16.18 -10.32
CA GLU A 314 -8.93 -17.41 -9.96
C GLU A 314 -9.74 -17.29 -8.67
N MET A 315 -9.29 -16.46 -7.74
CA MET A 315 -9.99 -16.21 -6.47
C MET A 315 -11.14 -15.22 -6.61
N GLY A 316 -11.25 -14.52 -7.73
CA GLY A 316 -12.27 -13.52 -7.97
C GLY A 316 -12.09 -12.25 -7.14
N ALA A 317 -10.89 -12.00 -6.63
CA ALA A 317 -10.57 -10.75 -5.96
C ALA A 317 -10.76 -9.58 -6.93
N LYS A 318 -11.16 -8.43 -6.39
CA LYS A 318 -11.48 -7.26 -7.20
C LYS A 318 -10.46 -6.15 -7.03
N VAL A 319 -10.31 -5.37 -8.10
CA VAL A 319 -9.61 -4.08 -8.08
C VAL A 319 -10.57 -2.98 -8.54
N GLN A 320 -10.52 -1.84 -7.87
CA GLN A 320 -11.13 -0.62 -8.38
C GLN A 320 -10.13 0.06 -9.32
N VAL A 321 -10.57 0.37 -10.52
CA VAL A 321 -9.73 0.86 -11.62
C VAL A 321 -10.41 1.98 -12.39
N LEU A 322 -9.62 2.73 -13.15
CA LEU A 322 -10.10 3.72 -14.09
C LEU A 322 -10.97 3.07 -15.18
N LYS A 323 -12.11 3.71 -15.47
CA LYS A 323 -13.04 3.34 -16.56
C LYS A 323 -13.03 4.35 -17.70
N LYS A 324 -12.91 5.64 -17.40
CA LYS A 324 -12.93 6.71 -18.39
C LYS A 324 -11.71 6.62 -19.31
N GLY A 325 -11.96 6.57 -20.60
CA GLY A 325 -10.90 6.52 -21.63
C GLY A 325 -10.23 5.17 -21.82
N VAL A 326 -10.61 4.12 -21.06
CA VAL A 326 -10.03 2.79 -21.14
C VAL A 326 -11.10 1.69 -21.20
N PHE A 327 -10.77 0.58 -21.86
CA PHE A 327 -11.66 -0.57 -21.98
C PHE A 327 -11.34 -1.70 -21.00
N PHE A 328 -10.36 -1.49 -20.12
CA PHE A 328 -9.85 -2.52 -19.22
C PHE A 328 -10.94 -3.15 -18.35
N PRO A 329 -11.77 -2.40 -17.57
CA PRO A 329 -12.75 -3.03 -16.69
C PRO A 329 -13.76 -3.91 -17.46
N ALA A 330 -14.27 -3.41 -18.58
CA ALA A 330 -15.24 -4.13 -19.39
C ALA A 330 -14.65 -5.43 -19.96
N ARG A 331 -13.40 -5.40 -20.43
CA ARG A 331 -12.69 -6.56 -20.97
C ARG A 331 -12.38 -7.58 -19.88
N ALA A 332 -11.83 -7.15 -18.76
CA ALA A 332 -11.49 -8.02 -17.65
C ALA A 332 -12.72 -8.70 -17.05
N ASN A 333 -13.82 -7.96 -16.85
CA ASN A 333 -15.08 -8.52 -16.38
C ASN A 333 -15.66 -9.54 -17.37
N ARG A 334 -15.55 -9.30 -18.68
CA ARG A 334 -15.99 -10.28 -19.70
C ARG A 334 -15.15 -11.56 -19.66
N LEU A 335 -13.83 -11.44 -19.54
CA LEU A 335 -12.95 -12.61 -19.41
C LEU A 335 -13.28 -13.41 -18.15
N TYR A 336 -13.52 -12.73 -17.02
CA TYR A 336 -13.90 -13.38 -15.78
C TYR A 336 -15.27 -14.07 -15.85
N ALA A 337 -16.26 -13.46 -16.51
CA ALA A 337 -17.56 -14.09 -16.75
C ALA A 337 -17.42 -15.38 -17.58
N LEU A 338 -16.58 -15.38 -18.59
CA LEU A 338 -16.28 -16.58 -19.37
C LEU A 338 -15.52 -17.63 -18.56
N TYR A 339 -14.55 -17.19 -17.74
CA TYR A 339 -13.84 -18.07 -16.82
C TYR A 339 -14.78 -18.77 -15.84
N THR A 340 -15.76 -18.08 -15.27
CA THR A 340 -16.72 -18.68 -14.36
C THR A 340 -17.70 -19.64 -15.05
N GLN A 341 -18.01 -19.39 -16.32
CA GLN A 341 -18.99 -20.14 -17.09
C GLN A 341 -18.44 -21.43 -17.72
N TYR A 342 -17.16 -21.43 -18.12
CA TYR A 342 -16.54 -22.54 -18.88
C TYR A 342 -15.33 -23.11 -18.13
N ASP A 343 -15.04 -24.38 -18.33
CA ASP A 343 -13.87 -25.04 -17.72
C ASP A 343 -12.62 -24.97 -18.59
N SER A 344 -12.77 -24.58 -19.87
CA SER A 344 -11.69 -24.46 -20.85
C SER A 344 -12.07 -23.50 -21.96
N MET A 345 -11.08 -22.79 -22.53
CA MET A 345 -11.30 -21.97 -23.73
C MET A 345 -11.70 -22.80 -24.97
N ASP A 346 -11.43 -24.10 -24.96
CA ASP A 346 -11.83 -24.98 -26.04
C ASP A 346 -13.35 -25.23 -26.08
N GLN A 347 -14.04 -24.99 -24.97
CA GLN A 347 -15.51 -25.07 -24.87
C GLN A 347 -16.21 -23.80 -25.36
N PHE A 348 -15.47 -22.73 -25.70
CA PHE A 348 -16.10 -21.51 -26.17
C PHE A 348 -16.83 -21.74 -27.50
N PRO A 349 -18.08 -21.26 -27.64
CA PRO A 349 -18.74 -21.19 -28.93
C PRO A 349 -17.91 -20.40 -29.94
N ALA A 350 -17.96 -20.79 -31.23
CA ALA A 350 -17.17 -20.13 -32.28
C ALA A 350 -17.29 -18.59 -32.28
N PRO A 351 -18.49 -17.98 -32.15
CA PRO A 351 -18.60 -16.52 -32.11
C PRO A 351 -17.90 -15.87 -30.90
N VAL A 352 -17.83 -16.57 -29.74
CA VAL A 352 -17.12 -16.08 -28.54
C VAL A 352 -15.62 -16.12 -28.78
N ARG A 353 -15.11 -17.21 -29.36
CA ARG A 353 -13.70 -17.38 -29.71
C ARG A 353 -13.25 -16.30 -30.69
N GLU A 354 -13.99 -16.12 -31.80
CA GLU A 354 -13.73 -15.07 -32.79
C GLU A 354 -13.71 -13.69 -32.15
N GLN A 355 -14.69 -13.36 -31.29
CA GLN A 355 -14.73 -12.09 -30.59
C GLN A 355 -13.48 -11.87 -29.71
N LEU A 356 -13.02 -12.90 -28.99
CA LEU A 356 -11.84 -12.81 -28.14
C LEU A 356 -10.57 -12.60 -28.98
N GLU A 357 -10.40 -13.39 -30.05
CA GLU A 357 -9.24 -13.30 -30.92
C GLU A 357 -9.18 -11.95 -31.67
N ASP A 358 -10.31 -11.45 -32.18
CA ASP A 358 -10.37 -10.22 -32.97
C ASP A 358 -10.33 -8.93 -32.12
N LYS A 359 -11.07 -8.91 -30.99
CA LYS A 359 -11.31 -7.65 -30.25
C LYS A 359 -10.54 -7.54 -28.94
N TYR A 360 -10.22 -8.67 -28.30
CA TYR A 360 -9.54 -8.68 -27.00
C TYR A 360 -8.06 -8.92 -27.16
N PHE A 361 -7.67 -10.07 -27.67
CA PHE A 361 -6.28 -10.45 -27.81
C PHE A 361 -5.63 -9.95 -29.11
N LYS A 362 -6.44 -9.68 -30.16
CA LYS A 362 -6.02 -9.29 -31.52
C LYS A 362 -5.03 -10.27 -32.13
N ARG A 363 -5.16 -11.55 -31.75
CA ARG A 363 -4.35 -12.68 -32.18
C ARG A 363 -5.04 -13.99 -31.81
N PRO A 364 -4.70 -15.12 -32.45
CA PRO A 364 -5.25 -16.43 -32.11
C PRO A 364 -4.95 -16.82 -30.67
N LEU A 365 -5.88 -17.50 -30.00
CA LEU A 365 -5.69 -17.99 -28.61
C LEU A 365 -4.49 -18.93 -28.45
N ALA A 366 -4.08 -19.62 -29.52
CA ALA A 366 -2.88 -20.45 -29.52
C ALA A 366 -1.60 -19.60 -29.38
N ASP A 367 -1.57 -18.42 -30.00
CA ASP A 367 -0.45 -17.49 -29.92
C ASP A 367 -0.37 -16.85 -28.53
N VAL A 368 -1.51 -16.46 -27.97
CA VAL A 368 -1.60 -16.00 -26.57
C VAL A 368 -0.98 -17.03 -25.63
N TRP A 369 -1.29 -18.32 -25.81
CA TRP A 369 -0.72 -19.36 -24.96
C TRP A 369 0.78 -19.50 -25.09
N ARG A 370 1.33 -19.39 -26.31
CA ARG A 370 2.80 -19.42 -26.50
C ARG A 370 3.49 -18.28 -25.78
N GLU A 371 2.96 -17.07 -25.93
CA GLU A 371 3.49 -15.88 -25.26
C GLU A 371 3.43 -16.00 -23.73
N THR A 372 2.30 -16.51 -23.18
CA THR A 372 2.18 -16.81 -21.76
C THR A 372 3.24 -17.81 -21.29
N GLN A 373 3.48 -18.87 -22.06
CA GLN A 373 4.56 -19.84 -21.74
C GLN A 373 5.95 -19.18 -21.75
N ASP A 374 6.24 -18.34 -22.76
CA ASP A 374 7.53 -17.66 -22.86
C ASP A 374 7.76 -16.66 -21.71
N PHE A 375 6.70 -15.98 -21.28
CA PHE A 375 6.72 -15.11 -20.11
C PHE A 375 7.07 -15.88 -18.82
N PHE A 376 6.43 -17.02 -18.56
CA PHE A 376 6.72 -17.83 -17.38
C PHE A 376 8.12 -18.48 -17.45
N ARG A 377 8.56 -18.96 -18.63
CA ARG A 377 9.94 -19.47 -18.82
C ARG A 377 10.97 -18.40 -18.55
N GLY A 378 10.78 -17.19 -19.05
CA GLY A 378 11.67 -16.06 -18.80
C GLY A 378 11.82 -15.68 -17.32
N ARG A 379 10.88 -16.14 -16.48
CA ARG A 379 10.88 -15.94 -15.02
C ARG A 379 11.27 -17.19 -14.22
N GLY A 380 11.64 -18.28 -14.89
CA GLY A 380 11.96 -19.55 -14.22
C GLY A 380 10.74 -20.21 -13.55
N ARG A 381 9.51 -19.92 -14.02
CA ARG A 381 8.24 -20.42 -13.48
C ARG A 381 7.63 -21.50 -14.38
N GLU A 382 8.43 -22.51 -14.75
CA GLU A 382 7.99 -23.65 -15.58
C GLU A 382 6.96 -24.52 -14.83
N ASP A 383 6.97 -24.49 -13.51
CA ASP A 383 5.98 -25.16 -12.68
C ASP A 383 4.54 -24.69 -12.97
N GLU A 384 4.34 -23.40 -13.24
CA GLU A 384 3.02 -22.87 -13.61
C GLU A 384 2.56 -23.35 -14.99
N ILE A 385 3.48 -23.47 -15.94
CA ILE A 385 3.18 -24.03 -17.26
C ILE A 385 2.72 -25.48 -17.10
N ALA A 386 3.45 -26.29 -16.30
CA ALA A 386 3.09 -27.68 -16.06
C ALA A 386 1.71 -27.82 -15.38
N LYS A 387 1.40 -26.95 -14.40
CA LYS A 387 0.07 -26.91 -13.76
C LYS A 387 -1.03 -26.57 -14.77
N ALA A 388 -0.79 -25.59 -15.64
CA ALA A 388 -1.75 -25.16 -16.65
C ALA A 388 -1.99 -26.24 -17.71
N GLU A 389 -0.98 -27.00 -18.13
CA GLU A 389 -1.15 -28.12 -19.05
C GLU A 389 -1.94 -29.28 -18.43
N ALA A 390 -1.84 -29.45 -17.10
CA ALA A 390 -2.62 -30.45 -16.37
C ALA A 390 -4.05 -29.98 -16.01
N ASN A 391 -4.29 -28.65 -16.00
CA ASN A 391 -5.58 -28.07 -15.62
C ASN A 391 -6.02 -27.00 -16.63
N PRO A 392 -6.98 -27.33 -17.55
CA PRO A 392 -7.47 -26.39 -18.56
C PRO A 392 -8.09 -25.12 -17.98
N LYS A 393 -8.67 -25.18 -16.78
CA LYS A 393 -9.25 -24.04 -16.06
C LYS A 393 -8.14 -23.06 -15.64
N HIS A 394 -7.09 -23.58 -15.04
CA HIS A 394 -5.90 -22.79 -14.68
C HIS A 394 -5.21 -22.20 -15.93
N LYS A 395 -5.11 -22.97 -17.00
CA LYS A 395 -4.61 -22.49 -18.31
C LYS A 395 -5.41 -21.29 -18.83
N MET A 396 -6.74 -21.31 -18.66
CA MET A 396 -7.61 -20.19 -19.02
C MET A 396 -7.35 -18.97 -18.12
N ALA A 397 -7.14 -19.16 -16.82
CA ALA A 397 -6.81 -18.08 -15.90
C ALA A 397 -5.50 -17.42 -16.28
N LEU A 398 -4.41 -18.15 -16.46
CA LEU A 398 -3.09 -17.59 -16.82
C LEU A 398 -3.13 -16.76 -18.11
N ARG A 399 -3.84 -17.20 -19.14
CA ARG A 399 -4.04 -16.40 -20.36
C ARG A 399 -4.79 -15.09 -20.11
N SER A 400 -5.73 -15.10 -19.18
CA SER A 400 -6.51 -13.93 -18.81
C SER A 400 -5.73 -12.96 -17.91
N GLU A 401 -4.93 -13.49 -16.98
CA GLU A 401 -4.08 -12.73 -16.05
C GLU A 401 -3.02 -11.91 -16.77
N GLU A 402 -2.30 -12.54 -17.71
CA GLU A 402 -1.27 -11.83 -18.48
C GLU A 402 -1.86 -10.65 -19.24
N HIS A 403 -2.98 -10.86 -19.93
CA HIS A 403 -3.65 -9.80 -20.68
C HIS A 403 -4.22 -8.70 -19.78
N THR A 404 -4.76 -9.05 -18.60
CA THR A 404 -5.22 -8.06 -17.62
C THR A 404 -4.07 -7.29 -16.98
N SER A 405 -2.93 -7.95 -16.73
CA SER A 405 -1.73 -7.30 -16.17
C SER A 405 -1.07 -6.34 -17.16
N GLU A 406 -1.01 -6.68 -18.46
CA GLU A 406 -0.53 -5.77 -19.51
C GLU A 406 -1.40 -4.53 -19.63
N LEU A 407 -2.72 -4.67 -19.53
CA LEU A 407 -3.66 -3.54 -19.61
C LEU A 407 -3.66 -2.65 -18.36
N GLN A 408 -3.18 -3.15 -17.21
CA GLN A 408 -2.98 -2.35 -16.00
C GLN A 408 -1.65 -1.57 -16.01
N SER A 409 -0.70 -1.97 -16.83
CA SER A 409 0.65 -1.39 -16.89
C SER A 409 0.85 -0.36 -18.00
N HIS A 410 -0.18 -0.08 -18.79
CA HIS A 410 -0.20 0.90 -19.87
C HIS A 410 -1.31 1.96 -19.57
#